data_6f6cb3dad63e707ffad53be20b2d3ce1
#
_entry.id   6f6cb3dad63e707ffad53be20b2d3ce1
#
_cell.length_a   1.000
_cell.length_b   1.000
_cell.length_c   1.000
_cell.angle_alpha   90.00
_cell.angle_beta   90.00
_cell.angle_gamma   90.00
#
_symmetry.space_group_name_H-M   'P 1'
#
loop_
_entity.id
_entity.type
_entity.pdbx_description
1 polymer ?
#
loop_
_entity_poly.entity_id
_entity_poly.type
_entity_poly.pdbx_seq_one_letter_code
_entity_poly.pdbx_strand_id
1 'polypeptide(L)'
;MKKNIEGITVVSPMWGDLTITNRMVFSVLNQYLGKDDPINIELVLVDDYLEGRGEDDSSPYEFYLTDEFKKLYDTEHIEIKLIKNTEHKYQGESREIGFLAGKYDWFILVDCDDMLAPNACDRYRHIINSYYDEDENGNRKEEGELACVYGYLYSFGEHGYEHNIVGESIWVQSRCYNRKFIIENDVHFPTGTNSRQGEDYPFIRKLDYALSHDSVWKAVKVPYNSGVDCQATAFWFPNDNSLSRQDPHYGCHLAGWTMASSNSIIEYFMDYNKKHGLEDQEDEAMKHEVLNMTVYAFYNFLHFLREVASTDYEPLEADWEALRVNVKKLKKKLKDVFWDEIVYSDIEDMLYNVHHHSDIQFTESWLGTFNDFINKGFWWKKKDLLDLDYKQMREYCKTLEFDGAGHEVHSPQVVAWVKRHPRPDKES
;
A
#
# COMPACT_ATOMS: atom_id res chain seq x y z
N MET A 1 22.67 -18.96 -22.17
CA MET A 1 23.36 -17.66 -22.00
C MET A 1 22.93 -17.06 -20.68
N LYS A 2 23.85 -16.83 -19.75
CA LYS A 2 23.55 -16.24 -18.45
C LYS A 2 22.88 -14.89 -18.65
N LYS A 3 21.64 -14.71 -18.21
CA LYS A 3 20.91 -13.46 -18.37
C LYS A 3 21.16 -12.59 -17.16
N ASN A 4 22.35 -11.97 -17.10
CA ASN A 4 22.63 -10.97 -16.09
C ASN A 4 21.78 -9.72 -16.36
N ILE A 5 21.15 -9.18 -15.31
CA ILE A 5 20.47 -7.89 -15.44
C ILE A 5 21.48 -6.77 -15.61
N GLU A 6 21.20 -5.85 -16.53
CA GLU A 6 22.08 -4.72 -16.85
C GLU A 6 22.05 -3.63 -15.78
N GLY A 7 20.91 -3.47 -15.10
CA GLY A 7 20.73 -2.42 -14.10
C GLY A 7 19.37 -2.48 -13.41
N ILE A 8 19.18 -1.55 -12.48
CA ILE A 8 17.96 -1.37 -11.70
C ILE A 8 17.56 0.10 -11.77
N THR A 9 16.28 0.37 -12.02
CA THR A 9 15.70 1.69 -11.88
C THR A 9 15.21 1.88 -10.44
N VAL A 10 15.67 2.90 -9.75
CA VAL A 10 15.15 3.33 -8.45
C VAL A 10 14.23 4.51 -8.67
N VAL A 11 13.00 4.42 -8.23
CA VAL A 11 11.96 5.44 -8.43
C VAL A 11 11.57 6.07 -7.11
N SER A 12 11.60 7.40 -7.06
CA SER A 12 11.13 8.15 -5.90
C SER A 12 10.15 9.25 -6.30
N PRO A 13 8.94 9.25 -5.76
CA PRO A 13 8.08 10.42 -5.79
C PRO A 13 8.67 11.48 -4.87
N MET A 14 8.87 12.70 -5.38
CA MET A 14 9.55 13.76 -4.67
C MET A 14 8.57 14.80 -4.13
N TRP A 15 8.65 15.02 -2.82
CA TRP A 15 7.88 16.03 -2.12
C TRP A 15 8.71 16.64 -0.98
N GLY A 16 8.63 17.96 -0.81
CA GLY A 16 9.35 18.68 0.22
C GLY A 16 10.70 19.24 -0.26
N ASP A 17 11.40 19.87 0.64
CA ASP A 17 12.68 20.51 0.35
C ASP A 17 13.87 19.51 0.30
N LEU A 18 15.04 20.01 -0.09
CA LEU A 18 16.25 19.20 -0.20
C LEU A 18 16.69 18.60 1.14
N THR A 19 16.31 19.18 2.29
CA THR A 19 16.71 18.64 3.60
C THR A 19 16.03 17.32 3.90
N ILE A 20 14.83 17.13 3.37
CA ILE A 20 14.06 15.87 3.48
C ILE A 20 14.61 14.85 2.48
N THR A 21 14.77 15.26 1.22
CA THR A 21 15.03 14.35 0.10
C THR A 21 16.50 13.94 -0.04
N ASN A 22 17.44 14.71 0.48
CA ASN A 22 18.89 14.42 0.39
C ASN A 22 19.23 13.03 0.92
N ARG A 23 18.60 12.59 2.02
CA ARG A 23 18.88 11.30 2.64
C ARG A 23 18.61 10.14 1.67
N MET A 24 17.47 10.18 1.01
CA MET A 24 17.09 9.18 0.01
C MET A 24 18.05 9.22 -1.17
N VAL A 25 18.28 10.39 -1.77
CA VAL A 25 19.16 10.54 -2.93
C VAL A 25 20.56 10.05 -2.62
N PHE A 26 21.18 10.47 -1.51
CA PHE A 26 22.50 9.99 -1.14
C PHE A 26 22.54 8.50 -0.83
N SER A 27 21.45 7.90 -0.33
CA SER A 27 21.42 6.46 -0.11
C SER A 27 21.49 5.66 -1.41
N VAL A 28 20.93 6.19 -2.50
CA VAL A 28 21.04 5.59 -3.84
C VAL A 28 22.40 5.85 -4.47
N LEU A 29 22.94 7.07 -4.36
CA LEU A 29 24.23 7.42 -4.95
C LEU A 29 25.42 6.72 -4.28
N ASN A 30 25.26 6.24 -3.06
CA ASN A 30 26.28 5.51 -2.30
C ASN A 30 25.99 4.01 -2.25
N GLN A 31 25.23 3.46 -3.19
CA GLN A 31 25.05 2.02 -3.28
C GLN A 31 26.36 1.32 -3.59
N TYR A 32 26.57 0.15 -2.96
CA TYR A 32 27.61 -0.77 -3.38
C TYR A 32 27.21 -1.39 -4.73
N LEU A 33 28.00 -1.11 -5.75
CA LEU A 33 27.70 -1.49 -7.13
C LEU A 33 28.19 -2.89 -7.51
N GLY A 34 29.03 -3.50 -6.68
CA GLY A 34 29.77 -4.72 -7.01
C GLY A 34 31.21 -4.40 -7.47
N LYS A 35 32.16 -5.27 -7.15
CA LYS A 35 33.59 -4.99 -7.38
C LYS A 35 34.05 -5.27 -8.81
N ASP A 36 33.68 -6.44 -9.33
CA ASP A 36 34.20 -6.94 -10.60
C ASP A 36 33.21 -6.81 -11.78
N ASP A 37 31.96 -6.55 -11.47
CA ASP A 37 30.84 -6.40 -12.43
C ASP A 37 29.85 -5.39 -11.86
N PRO A 38 30.12 -4.09 -11.94
CA PRO A 38 29.27 -3.06 -11.36
C PRO A 38 27.87 -3.05 -11.97
N ILE A 39 26.83 -2.97 -11.10
CA ILE A 39 25.45 -2.78 -11.54
C ILE A 39 25.19 -1.33 -11.91
N ASN A 40 24.47 -1.10 -12.98
CA ASN A 40 24.00 0.23 -13.31
C ASN A 40 22.74 0.59 -12.54
N ILE A 41 22.62 1.83 -12.10
CA ILE A 41 21.46 2.36 -11.38
C ILE A 41 20.95 3.60 -12.13
N GLU A 42 19.67 3.62 -12.42
CA GLU A 42 18.96 4.83 -12.83
C GLU A 42 18.10 5.30 -11.66
N LEU A 43 18.36 6.49 -11.14
CA LEU A 43 17.52 7.14 -10.13
C LEU A 43 16.53 8.07 -10.84
N VAL A 44 15.25 7.69 -10.84
CA VAL A 44 14.17 8.50 -11.40
C VAL A 44 13.49 9.26 -10.28
N LEU A 45 13.67 10.56 -10.26
CA LEU A 45 13.01 11.49 -9.36
C LEU A 45 11.77 12.04 -10.06
N VAL A 46 10.59 11.85 -9.47
CA VAL A 46 9.32 12.36 -10.01
C VAL A 46 8.85 13.51 -9.12
N ASP A 47 9.09 14.73 -9.59
CA ASP A 47 8.75 15.97 -8.87
C ASP A 47 7.25 16.23 -8.90
N ASP A 48 6.59 16.04 -7.76
CA ASP A 48 5.19 16.37 -7.50
C ASP A 48 5.06 17.58 -6.55
N TYR A 49 6.18 18.25 -6.21
CA TYR A 49 6.24 19.38 -5.27
C TYR A 49 6.07 20.73 -6.01
N LEU A 50 4.87 20.96 -6.56
CA LEU A 50 4.57 22.13 -7.35
C LEU A 50 4.76 23.45 -6.57
N GLU A 51 4.42 23.45 -5.27
CA GLU A 51 4.53 24.61 -4.39
C GLU A 51 5.98 25.01 -4.10
N GLY A 52 6.90 24.06 -4.27
CA GLY A 52 8.34 24.30 -4.07
C GLY A 52 9.07 24.82 -5.29
N ARG A 53 8.39 24.97 -6.43
CA ARG A 53 9.00 25.44 -7.67
C ARG A 53 9.19 26.96 -7.68
N GLY A 54 10.23 27.39 -8.38
CA GLY A 54 10.47 28.80 -8.64
C GLY A 54 9.42 29.43 -9.56
N GLU A 55 9.45 30.76 -9.68
CA GLU A 55 8.55 31.51 -10.57
C GLU A 55 8.71 31.13 -12.06
N ASP A 56 9.85 30.58 -12.44
CA ASP A 56 10.20 30.07 -13.77
C ASP A 56 9.91 28.57 -13.94
N ASP A 57 9.15 27.97 -13.03
CA ASP A 57 8.87 26.52 -12.93
C ASP A 57 10.13 25.66 -12.72
N SER A 58 11.23 26.25 -12.20
CA SER A 58 12.41 25.49 -11.83
C SER A 58 12.13 24.61 -10.61
N SER A 59 12.46 23.33 -10.72
CA SER A 59 12.33 22.37 -9.63
C SER A 59 13.50 22.48 -8.64
N PRO A 60 13.28 22.41 -7.32
CA PRO A 60 14.38 22.35 -6.36
C PRO A 60 15.29 21.14 -6.60
N TYR A 61 14.78 20.09 -7.20
CA TYR A 61 15.51 18.83 -7.46
C TYR A 61 16.43 18.94 -8.70
N GLU A 62 16.35 20.01 -9.51
CA GLU A 62 17.32 20.30 -10.57
C GLU A 62 18.73 20.45 -10.01
N PHE A 63 18.86 20.77 -8.71
CA PHE A 63 20.13 20.75 -7.98
C PHE A 63 20.89 19.43 -8.16
N TYR A 64 20.22 18.28 -8.16
CA TYR A 64 20.85 16.97 -8.33
C TYR A 64 21.40 16.73 -9.74
N LEU A 65 21.02 17.55 -10.71
CA LEU A 65 21.48 17.45 -12.10
C LEU A 65 22.66 18.39 -12.42
N THR A 66 23.09 19.24 -11.47
CA THR A 66 24.20 20.19 -11.66
C THR A 66 25.55 19.48 -11.81
N ASP A 67 26.47 20.09 -12.53
CA ASP A 67 27.82 19.54 -12.70
C ASP A 67 28.60 19.46 -11.37
N GLU A 68 28.30 20.36 -10.42
CA GLU A 68 28.85 20.32 -9.07
C GLU A 68 28.39 19.09 -8.32
N PHE A 69 27.09 18.76 -8.39
CA PHE A 69 26.53 17.60 -7.71
C PHE A 69 27.02 16.29 -8.34
N LYS A 70 27.14 16.24 -9.67
CA LYS A 70 27.67 15.06 -10.39
C LYS A 70 29.08 14.65 -10.00
N LYS A 71 29.88 15.56 -9.42
CA LYS A 71 31.20 15.24 -8.89
C LYS A 71 31.18 14.41 -7.60
N LEU A 72 30.01 14.26 -6.96
CA LEU A 72 29.87 13.62 -5.67
C LEU A 72 29.60 12.11 -5.76
N TYR A 73 29.39 11.57 -6.95
CA TYR A 73 29.03 10.16 -7.12
C TYR A 73 29.57 9.57 -8.42
N ASP A 74 29.48 8.27 -8.56
CA ASP A 74 29.92 7.53 -9.76
C ASP A 74 28.92 7.72 -10.92
N THR A 75 29.24 8.66 -11.82
CA THR A 75 28.41 8.94 -13.00
C THR A 75 28.59 7.95 -14.14
N GLU A 76 29.52 7.01 -14.04
CA GLU A 76 29.68 5.95 -15.04
C GLU A 76 28.57 4.90 -14.88
N HIS A 77 28.19 4.60 -13.63
CA HIS A 77 27.22 3.56 -13.32
C HIS A 77 25.90 4.08 -12.76
N ILE A 78 25.82 5.34 -12.34
CA ILE A 78 24.61 5.94 -11.77
C ILE A 78 24.15 7.14 -12.60
N GLU A 79 22.92 7.10 -13.07
CA GLU A 79 22.27 8.17 -13.80
C GLU A 79 21.09 8.72 -13.00
N ILE A 80 20.94 10.05 -12.93
CA ILE A 80 19.78 10.71 -12.34
C ILE A 80 18.90 11.27 -13.45
N LYS A 81 17.62 10.93 -13.41
CA LYS A 81 16.58 11.46 -14.28
C LYS A 81 15.52 12.18 -13.46
N LEU A 82 15.19 13.41 -13.83
CA LEU A 82 14.13 14.20 -13.21
C LEU A 82 12.94 14.30 -14.16
N ILE A 83 11.75 13.98 -13.64
CA ILE A 83 10.46 14.15 -14.32
C ILE A 83 9.66 15.15 -13.49
N LYS A 84 9.14 16.21 -14.11
CA LYS A 84 8.32 17.22 -13.46
C LYS A 84 6.85 17.01 -13.81
N ASN A 85 6.01 16.75 -12.81
CA ASN A 85 4.56 16.71 -13.00
C ASN A 85 4.03 18.14 -13.26
N THR A 86 3.06 18.28 -14.15
CA THR A 86 2.43 19.56 -14.47
C THR A 86 1.25 19.91 -13.56
N GLU A 87 0.79 18.91 -12.81
CA GLU A 87 -0.27 18.99 -11.80
C GLU A 87 0.01 17.95 -10.72
N HIS A 88 -0.61 18.06 -9.55
CA HIS A 88 -0.46 17.06 -8.50
C HIS A 88 -0.96 15.69 -8.95
N LYS A 89 -0.05 14.72 -8.96
CA LYS A 89 -0.30 13.32 -9.29
C LYS A 89 -0.34 12.42 -8.05
N TYR A 90 0.08 12.96 -6.92
CA TYR A 90 0.26 12.25 -5.65
C TYR A 90 1.24 11.06 -5.75
N GLN A 91 1.41 10.34 -4.65
CA GLN A 91 2.47 9.33 -4.52
C GLN A 91 2.31 8.16 -5.50
N GLY A 92 1.12 7.56 -5.58
CA GLY A 92 0.90 6.37 -6.39
C GLY A 92 1.10 6.62 -7.88
N GLU A 93 0.46 7.65 -8.43
CA GLU A 93 0.59 7.99 -9.85
C GLU A 93 2.00 8.47 -10.19
N SER A 94 2.67 9.19 -9.27
CA SER A 94 4.06 9.59 -9.45
C SER A 94 5.02 8.39 -9.46
N ARG A 95 4.79 7.36 -8.62
CA ARG A 95 5.55 6.11 -8.69
C ARG A 95 5.34 5.40 -10.03
N GLU A 96 4.11 5.39 -10.53
CA GLU A 96 3.79 4.79 -11.82
C GLU A 96 4.47 5.51 -12.97
N ILE A 97 4.40 6.83 -13.03
CA ILE A 97 5.13 7.66 -14.00
C ILE A 97 6.62 7.32 -13.97
N GLY A 98 7.19 7.20 -12.77
CA GLY A 98 8.61 6.91 -12.59
C GLY A 98 9.02 5.55 -13.13
N PHE A 99 8.34 4.46 -12.74
CA PHE A 99 8.75 3.14 -13.19
C PHE A 99 8.45 2.88 -14.67
N LEU A 100 7.39 3.48 -15.22
CA LEU A 100 7.12 3.39 -16.66
C LEU A 100 8.17 4.14 -17.50
N ALA A 101 8.70 5.23 -16.97
CA ALA A 101 9.75 6.01 -17.62
C ALA A 101 11.16 5.44 -17.40
N GLY A 102 11.30 4.44 -16.54
CA GLY A 102 12.57 3.81 -16.20
C GLY A 102 13.21 3.06 -17.35
N LYS A 103 14.54 3.01 -17.36
CA LYS A 103 15.36 2.37 -18.41
C LYS A 103 15.43 0.85 -18.27
N TYR A 104 15.49 0.36 -17.02
CA TYR A 104 15.73 -1.06 -16.76
C TYR A 104 14.44 -1.83 -16.52
N ASP A 105 14.46 -3.15 -16.80
CA ASP A 105 13.32 -4.03 -16.59
C ASP A 105 12.97 -4.23 -15.11
N TRP A 106 13.93 -4.01 -14.23
CA TRP A 106 13.77 -4.14 -12.79
C TRP A 106 13.75 -2.77 -12.13
N PHE A 107 12.82 -2.60 -11.19
CA PHE A 107 12.73 -1.34 -10.47
C PHE A 107 12.46 -1.52 -8.98
N ILE A 108 12.87 -0.53 -8.19
CA ILE A 108 12.64 -0.40 -6.76
C ILE A 108 11.89 0.90 -6.51
N LEU A 109 10.93 0.89 -5.60
CA LEU A 109 10.23 2.09 -5.13
C LEU A 109 10.79 2.48 -3.77
N VAL A 110 11.09 3.76 -3.58
CA VAL A 110 11.56 4.32 -2.31
C VAL A 110 10.98 5.72 -2.13
N ASP A 111 10.46 6.02 -0.94
CA ASP A 111 9.91 7.34 -0.64
C ASP A 111 11.02 8.36 -0.42
N CYS A 112 10.75 9.62 -0.72
CA CYS A 112 11.78 10.68 -0.71
C CYS A 112 12.37 10.96 0.67
N ASP A 113 11.71 10.53 1.74
CA ASP A 113 12.14 10.67 3.13
C ASP A 113 12.69 9.36 3.74
N ASP A 114 12.86 8.32 2.94
CA ASP A 114 13.40 7.03 3.36
C ASP A 114 14.84 6.77 2.84
N MET A 115 15.33 5.54 2.97
CA MET A 115 16.66 5.17 2.47
C MET A 115 16.66 3.75 1.92
N LEU A 116 17.46 3.51 0.88
CA LEU A 116 17.92 2.17 0.54
C LEU A 116 19.10 1.74 1.42
N ALA A 117 19.16 0.47 1.76
CA ALA A 117 20.35 -0.08 2.40
C ALA A 117 21.54 -0.04 1.43
N PRO A 118 22.78 0.15 1.91
CA PRO A 118 23.94 0.41 1.06
C PRO A 118 24.26 -0.65 -0.01
N ASN A 119 23.73 -1.85 0.13
CA ASN A 119 23.94 -2.98 -0.79
C ASN A 119 22.62 -3.52 -1.39
N ALA A 120 21.53 -2.77 -1.32
CA ALA A 120 20.23 -3.24 -1.75
C ALA A 120 20.21 -3.63 -3.23
N CYS A 121 20.70 -2.76 -4.10
CA CYS A 121 20.71 -2.99 -5.55
C CYS A 121 21.55 -4.22 -5.92
N ASP A 122 22.74 -4.36 -5.35
CA ASP A 122 23.64 -5.51 -5.60
C ASP A 122 23.03 -6.82 -5.09
N ARG A 123 22.38 -6.81 -3.92
CA ARG A 123 21.67 -7.98 -3.39
C ARG A 123 20.52 -8.42 -4.29
N TYR A 124 19.70 -7.50 -4.75
CA TYR A 124 18.62 -7.81 -5.68
C TYR A 124 19.18 -8.37 -6.99
N ARG A 125 20.23 -7.75 -7.55
CA ARG A 125 20.92 -8.26 -8.74
C ARG A 125 21.37 -9.71 -8.56
N HIS A 126 22.03 -10.01 -7.45
CA HIS A 126 22.53 -11.36 -7.17
C HIS A 126 21.41 -12.40 -7.10
N ILE A 127 20.29 -12.07 -6.45
CA ILE A 127 19.15 -12.98 -6.35
C ILE A 127 18.52 -13.20 -7.72
N ILE A 128 18.29 -12.11 -8.48
CA ILE A 128 17.71 -12.19 -9.81
C ILE A 128 18.60 -13.02 -10.74
N ASN A 129 19.89 -12.74 -10.77
CA ASN A 129 20.83 -13.49 -11.61
C ASN A 129 20.92 -14.97 -11.20
N SER A 130 20.92 -15.27 -9.89
CA SER A 130 20.92 -16.64 -9.37
C SER A 130 19.66 -17.42 -9.71
N TYR A 131 18.51 -16.75 -9.76
CA TYR A 131 17.25 -17.36 -10.18
C TYR A 131 17.30 -17.86 -11.63
N TYR A 132 18.00 -17.12 -12.49
CA TYR A 132 18.18 -17.47 -13.91
C TYR A 132 19.46 -18.28 -14.20
N ASP A 133 20.21 -18.71 -13.17
CA ASP A 133 21.38 -19.56 -13.34
C ASP A 133 21.01 -20.93 -13.94
N GLU A 134 21.90 -21.44 -14.79
CA GLU A 134 21.81 -22.76 -15.40
C GLU A 134 22.66 -23.77 -14.64
N ASP A 135 22.25 -25.04 -14.63
CA ASP A 135 23.05 -26.14 -14.13
C ASP A 135 24.20 -26.49 -15.10
N GLU A 136 25.01 -27.51 -14.76
CA GLU A 136 26.13 -28.00 -15.60
C GLU A 136 25.68 -28.52 -16.98
N ASN A 137 24.39 -28.82 -17.13
CA ASN A 137 23.77 -29.29 -18.37
C ASN A 137 23.09 -28.19 -19.17
N GLY A 138 23.11 -26.95 -18.70
CA GLY A 138 22.47 -25.82 -19.33
C GLY A 138 20.96 -25.70 -19.06
N ASN A 139 20.43 -26.44 -18.08
CA ASN A 139 19.03 -26.31 -17.67
C ASN A 139 18.91 -25.22 -16.59
N ARG A 140 17.84 -24.44 -16.63
CA ARG A 140 17.54 -23.49 -15.55
C ARG A 140 17.35 -24.24 -14.22
N LYS A 141 17.89 -23.70 -13.14
CA LYS A 141 17.73 -24.24 -11.78
C LYS A 141 16.31 -24.04 -11.25
N GLU A 142 15.70 -22.94 -11.62
CA GLU A 142 14.36 -22.57 -11.22
C GLU A 142 13.43 -22.50 -12.44
N GLU A 143 12.22 -23.02 -12.29
CA GLU A 143 11.19 -22.95 -13.32
C GLU A 143 10.40 -21.65 -13.24
N GLY A 144 10.03 -21.10 -14.40
CA GLY A 144 9.20 -19.91 -14.51
C GLY A 144 9.99 -18.62 -14.66
N GLU A 145 9.30 -17.51 -14.59
CA GLU A 145 9.84 -16.16 -14.67
C GLU A 145 9.69 -15.44 -13.32
N LEU A 146 10.64 -14.57 -12.99
CA LEU A 146 10.64 -13.87 -11.71
C LEU A 146 9.92 -12.52 -11.84
N ALA A 147 8.85 -12.37 -11.08
CA ALA A 147 8.04 -11.15 -11.04
C ALA A 147 8.50 -10.14 -9.99
N CYS A 148 8.93 -10.64 -8.82
CA CYS A 148 9.30 -9.78 -7.70
C CYS A 148 10.29 -10.47 -6.77
N VAL A 149 11.20 -9.68 -6.20
CA VAL A 149 12.07 -10.08 -5.08
C VAL A 149 11.69 -9.28 -3.83
N TYR A 150 11.22 -9.96 -2.80
CA TYR A 150 10.89 -9.36 -1.51
C TYR A 150 12.13 -9.20 -0.63
N GLY A 151 12.36 -8.00 -0.15
CA GLY A 151 13.42 -7.69 0.80
C GLY A 151 12.92 -7.46 2.21
N TYR A 152 13.69 -6.72 3.01
CA TYR A 152 13.40 -6.41 4.40
C TYR A 152 13.36 -4.90 4.60
N LEU A 153 12.25 -4.40 5.14
CA LEU A 153 12.10 -3.01 5.54
C LEU A 153 12.34 -2.91 7.05
N TYR A 154 13.23 -2.03 7.46
CA TYR A 154 13.47 -1.72 8.85
C TYR A 154 12.94 -0.34 9.18
N SER A 155 12.20 -0.21 10.28
CA SER A 155 11.71 1.07 10.76
C SER A 155 12.55 1.56 11.94
N PHE A 156 12.75 2.89 11.99
CA PHE A 156 13.34 3.56 13.14
C PHE A 156 12.22 4.22 13.94
N GLY A 157 11.87 3.67 15.11
CA GLY A 157 10.91 4.25 16.04
C GLY A 157 11.54 5.25 17.01
N GLU A 158 10.73 5.79 17.93
CA GLU A 158 11.18 6.74 18.96
C GLU A 158 12.29 6.20 19.87
N HIS A 159 12.38 4.88 20.02
CA HIS A 159 13.39 4.19 20.83
C HIS A 159 14.54 3.58 20.00
N GLY A 160 14.68 3.98 18.74
CA GLY A 160 15.68 3.48 17.82
C GLY A 160 15.13 2.35 16.92
N TYR A 161 15.86 1.28 16.80
CA TYR A 161 15.62 0.21 15.87
C TYR A 161 14.54 -0.76 16.38
N GLU A 162 13.35 -0.76 15.79
CA GLU A 162 12.22 -1.48 16.39
C GLU A 162 11.65 -2.65 15.58
N HIS A 163 11.66 -2.64 14.23
CA HIS A 163 10.97 -3.69 13.50
C HIS A 163 11.64 -4.13 12.21
N ASN A 164 11.62 -5.44 12.05
CA ASN A 164 11.95 -6.12 10.82
C ASN A 164 10.63 -6.51 10.12
N ILE A 165 10.25 -5.79 9.08
CA ILE A 165 9.07 -6.12 8.28
C ILE A 165 9.54 -6.97 7.11
N VAL A 166 9.21 -8.26 7.14
CA VAL A 166 9.42 -9.15 6.01
C VAL A 166 8.47 -8.77 4.88
N GLY A 167 8.90 -8.90 3.63
CA GLY A 167 8.23 -8.46 2.42
C GLY A 167 6.81 -8.99 2.11
N GLU A 168 6.07 -9.44 3.12
CA GLU A 168 4.64 -9.74 3.06
C GLU A 168 3.77 -8.54 3.49
N SER A 169 4.39 -7.39 3.76
CA SER A 169 3.68 -6.17 4.13
C SER A 169 2.91 -5.59 2.95
N ILE A 170 1.93 -4.76 3.26
CA ILE A 170 1.18 -3.96 2.26
C ILE A 170 2.01 -2.81 1.65
N TRP A 171 3.24 -2.61 2.08
CA TRP A 171 4.09 -1.51 1.64
C TRP A 171 4.85 -1.87 0.38
N VAL A 172 4.94 -0.94 -0.55
CA VAL A 172 5.62 -1.14 -1.84
C VAL A 172 7.14 -1.11 -1.73
N GLN A 173 7.66 -0.51 -0.67
CA GLN A 173 9.10 -0.42 -0.41
C GLN A 173 9.70 -1.78 -0.11
N SER A 174 11.03 -1.88 -0.17
CA SER A 174 11.76 -3.13 0.12
C SER A 174 11.46 -4.26 -0.85
N ARG A 175 11.06 -3.94 -2.07
CA ARG A 175 10.82 -4.92 -3.14
C ARG A 175 11.49 -4.46 -4.43
N CYS A 176 11.96 -5.44 -5.19
CA CYS A 176 12.44 -5.22 -6.55
C CYS A 176 11.47 -5.91 -7.50
N TYR A 177 10.83 -5.14 -8.37
CA TYR A 177 9.75 -5.55 -9.24
C TYR A 177 10.23 -5.74 -10.67
N ASN A 178 9.70 -6.73 -11.36
CA ASN A 178 9.87 -6.89 -12.80
C ASN A 178 8.78 -6.07 -13.53
N ARG A 179 9.19 -5.03 -14.25
CA ARG A 179 8.28 -4.12 -14.96
C ARG A 179 7.42 -4.85 -15.99
N LYS A 180 7.98 -5.86 -16.66
CA LYS A 180 7.23 -6.64 -17.63
C LYS A 180 6.03 -7.33 -16.99
N PHE A 181 6.23 -7.97 -15.82
CA PHE A 181 5.13 -8.60 -15.07
C PHE A 181 4.05 -7.59 -14.71
N ILE A 182 4.45 -6.44 -14.18
CA ILE A 182 3.53 -5.37 -13.77
C ILE A 182 2.65 -4.92 -14.94
N ILE A 183 3.26 -4.68 -16.10
CA ILE A 183 2.54 -4.20 -17.30
C ILE A 183 1.64 -5.31 -17.90
N GLU A 184 2.14 -6.54 -18.03
CA GLU A 184 1.39 -7.65 -18.65
C GLU A 184 0.15 -8.05 -17.83
N ASN A 185 0.20 -7.83 -16.51
CA ASN A 185 -0.89 -8.14 -15.61
C ASN A 185 -1.73 -6.92 -15.19
N ASP A 186 -1.53 -5.76 -15.82
CA ASP A 186 -2.29 -4.54 -15.55
C ASP A 186 -2.27 -4.12 -14.05
N VAL A 187 -1.14 -4.36 -13.36
CA VAL A 187 -0.95 -3.98 -11.96
C VAL A 187 -0.59 -2.50 -11.88
N HIS A 188 -1.58 -1.65 -11.64
CA HIS A 188 -1.44 -0.20 -11.61
C HIS A 188 -1.74 0.39 -10.25
N PHE A 189 -1.07 1.49 -9.94
CA PHE A 189 -1.46 2.34 -8.81
C PHE A 189 -2.82 3.00 -9.07
N PRO A 190 -3.57 3.36 -8.02
CA PRO A 190 -4.72 4.25 -8.17
C PRO A 190 -4.28 5.59 -8.77
N THR A 191 -5.17 6.25 -9.50
CA THR A 191 -4.90 7.54 -10.14
C THR A 191 -5.65 8.70 -9.48
N GLY A 192 -5.21 9.94 -9.73
CA GLY A 192 -5.83 11.15 -9.23
C GLY A 192 -5.82 11.22 -7.70
N THR A 193 -6.86 11.75 -7.09
CA THR A 193 -6.98 11.88 -5.64
C THR A 193 -6.95 10.54 -4.89
N ASN A 194 -7.25 9.42 -5.56
CA ASN A 194 -7.16 8.08 -5.00
C ASN A 194 -5.70 7.59 -4.86
N SER A 195 -4.74 8.26 -5.49
CA SER A 195 -3.31 7.97 -5.37
C SER A 195 -2.62 8.75 -4.24
N ARG A 196 -3.38 9.51 -3.47
CA ARG A 196 -2.86 10.39 -2.42
C ARG A 196 -2.47 9.63 -1.15
N GLN A 197 -3.21 8.59 -0.78
CA GLN A 197 -2.98 7.84 0.46
C GLN A 197 -3.50 6.41 0.35
N GLY A 198 -2.78 5.48 1.00
CA GLY A 198 -3.14 4.07 1.00
C GLY A 198 -3.06 3.41 -0.38
N GLU A 199 -2.35 4.02 -1.30
CA GLU A 199 -2.16 3.58 -2.68
C GLU A 199 -1.30 2.32 -2.79
N ASP A 200 -0.47 2.07 -1.80
CA ASP A 200 0.35 0.87 -1.70
C ASP A 200 -0.51 -0.39 -1.62
N TYR A 201 -1.56 -0.33 -0.81
CA TYR A 201 -2.41 -1.48 -0.56
C TYR A 201 -3.05 -2.05 -1.83
N PRO A 202 -3.76 -1.27 -2.66
CA PRO A 202 -4.33 -1.81 -3.90
C PRO A 202 -3.26 -2.28 -4.90
N PHE A 203 -2.11 -1.64 -4.97
CA PHE A 203 -1.03 -2.09 -5.83
C PHE A 203 -0.51 -3.47 -5.41
N ILE A 204 -0.24 -3.66 -4.12
CA ILE A 204 0.25 -4.93 -3.59
C ILE A 204 -0.80 -6.04 -3.69
N ARG A 205 -2.07 -5.74 -3.40
CA ARG A 205 -3.13 -6.76 -3.52
C ARG A 205 -3.36 -7.23 -4.95
N LYS A 206 -3.27 -6.33 -5.93
CA LYS A 206 -3.31 -6.68 -7.35
C LYS A 206 -2.12 -7.54 -7.76
N LEU A 207 -0.92 -7.17 -7.30
CA LEU A 207 0.31 -7.94 -7.51
C LEU A 207 0.18 -9.37 -6.97
N ASP A 208 -0.21 -9.50 -5.69
CA ASP A 208 -0.35 -10.79 -5.02
C ASP A 208 -1.42 -11.66 -5.69
N TYR A 209 -2.53 -11.05 -6.10
CA TYR A 209 -3.60 -11.75 -6.82
C TYR A 209 -3.12 -12.31 -8.17
N ALA A 210 -2.47 -11.48 -8.98
CA ALA A 210 -1.90 -11.93 -10.25
C ALA A 210 -0.89 -13.05 -10.05
N LEU A 211 0.00 -12.93 -9.04
CA LEU A 211 0.99 -13.96 -8.72
C LEU A 211 0.36 -15.29 -8.27
N SER A 212 -0.74 -15.24 -7.53
CA SER A 212 -1.39 -16.45 -7.02
C SER A 212 -2.11 -17.24 -8.12
N HIS A 213 -2.49 -16.58 -9.20
CA HIS A 213 -3.22 -17.19 -10.33
C HIS A 213 -2.34 -17.46 -11.56
N ASP A 214 -1.07 -17.05 -11.53
CA ASP A 214 -0.14 -17.26 -12.63
C ASP A 214 0.81 -18.42 -12.34
N SER A 215 0.85 -19.40 -13.25
CA SER A 215 1.72 -20.58 -13.10
C SER A 215 3.17 -20.31 -13.53
N VAL A 216 3.41 -19.30 -14.34
CA VAL A 216 4.71 -18.98 -14.93
C VAL A 216 5.50 -18.02 -14.02
N TRP A 217 4.86 -16.99 -13.51
CA TRP A 217 5.52 -15.95 -12.72
C TRP A 217 5.65 -16.33 -11.24
N LYS A 218 6.80 -16.02 -10.66
CA LYS A 218 7.17 -16.36 -9.27
C LYS A 218 7.65 -15.13 -8.53
N ALA A 219 7.51 -15.16 -7.22
CA ALA A 219 8.17 -14.23 -6.31
C ALA A 219 9.11 -14.96 -5.37
N VAL A 220 10.24 -14.36 -5.05
CA VAL A 220 11.21 -14.92 -4.10
C VAL A 220 11.52 -13.92 -3.01
N LYS A 221 11.98 -14.42 -1.85
CA LYS A 221 12.42 -13.57 -0.73
C LYS A 221 13.94 -13.48 -0.72
N VAL A 222 14.47 -12.34 -0.34
CA VAL A 222 15.88 -12.22 0.05
C VAL A 222 16.16 -13.24 1.14
N PRO A 223 17.17 -14.13 0.99
CA PRO A 223 17.46 -15.12 2.02
C PRO A 223 17.76 -14.48 3.36
N TYR A 224 17.12 -14.99 4.43
CA TYR A 224 17.42 -14.59 5.79
C TYR A 224 18.73 -15.23 6.25
N ASN A 225 19.67 -14.43 6.73
CA ASN A 225 20.92 -14.91 7.30
C ASN A 225 21.06 -14.40 8.74
N SER A 226 20.78 -15.26 9.71
CA SER A 226 20.81 -14.93 11.14
C SER A 226 22.19 -14.49 11.67
N GLY A 227 23.25 -14.65 10.87
CA GLY A 227 24.61 -14.19 11.21
C GLY A 227 24.96 -12.78 10.72
N VAL A 228 24.00 -12.08 10.08
CA VAL A 228 24.19 -10.73 9.57
C VAL A 228 23.42 -9.74 10.42
N ASP A 229 24.10 -8.74 10.98
CA ASP A 229 23.49 -7.76 11.89
C ASP A 229 22.43 -6.88 11.22
N CYS A 230 22.54 -6.65 9.92
CA CYS A 230 21.56 -5.87 9.17
C CYS A 230 21.24 -6.53 7.84
N GLN A 231 19.98 -6.92 7.66
CA GLN A 231 19.47 -7.52 6.43
C GLN A 231 18.54 -6.61 5.66
N ALA A 232 18.36 -5.37 6.12
CA ALA A 232 17.53 -4.39 5.45
C ALA A 232 17.90 -4.26 3.98
N THR A 233 16.88 -4.07 3.15
CA THR A 233 17.02 -3.57 1.78
C THR A 233 16.53 -2.13 1.69
N ALA A 234 15.69 -1.71 2.64
CA ALA A 234 15.28 -0.32 2.81
C ALA A 234 15.09 0.01 4.30
N PHE A 235 15.15 1.30 4.60
CA PHE A 235 14.94 1.86 5.93
C PHE A 235 13.83 2.90 5.86
N TRP A 236 12.82 2.73 6.70
CA TRP A 236 11.77 3.69 6.91
C TRP A 236 12.08 4.58 8.11
N PHE A 237 11.93 5.88 7.93
CA PHE A 237 12.17 6.87 8.97
C PHE A 237 10.89 7.60 9.36
N PRO A 238 10.58 7.73 10.64
CA PRO A 238 9.49 8.58 11.07
C PRO A 238 9.73 10.02 10.64
N ASN A 239 8.77 10.58 9.92
CA ASN A 239 8.77 11.97 9.49
C ASN A 239 7.58 12.67 10.14
N ASP A 240 7.85 13.62 11.05
CA ASP A 240 6.81 14.38 11.74
C ASP A 240 6.00 15.27 10.78
N ASN A 241 6.56 15.53 9.61
CA ASN A 241 5.90 16.27 8.54
C ASN A 241 5.11 15.36 7.57
N SER A 242 5.03 14.05 7.83
CA SER A 242 4.23 13.15 7.00
C SER A 242 2.73 13.46 7.12
N LEU A 243 2.00 13.34 6.01
CA LEU A 243 0.54 13.57 5.99
C LEU A 243 -0.20 12.79 7.07
N SER A 244 0.22 11.56 7.35
CA SER A 244 -0.40 10.70 8.35
C SER A 244 -0.20 11.14 9.80
N ARG A 245 0.78 12.00 10.08
CA ARG A 245 1.11 12.46 11.44
C ARG A 245 0.69 13.89 11.71
N GLN A 246 0.65 14.74 10.69
CA GLN A 246 0.23 16.13 10.83
C GLN A 246 -1.27 16.30 10.95
N ASP A 247 -2.03 15.37 10.41
CA ASP A 247 -3.49 15.46 10.40
C ASP A 247 -4.08 14.61 11.54
N PRO A 248 -4.59 15.24 12.62
CA PRO A 248 -5.23 14.52 13.73
C PRO A 248 -6.50 13.77 13.28
N HIS A 249 -7.05 14.11 12.11
CA HIS A 249 -8.24 13.48 11.53
C HIS A 249 -7.93 12.61 10.32
N TYR A 250 -6.68 12.19 10.20
CA TYR A 250 -6.20 11.34 9.10
C TYR A 250 -7.09 10.13 8.83
N GLY A 251 -7.57 9.47 9.87
CA GLY A 251 -8.48 8.33 9.73
C GLY A 251 -9.81 8.67 9.04
N CYS A 252 -10.29 9.90 9.19
CA CYS A 252 -11.52 10.37 8.52
C CYS A 252 -11.28 10.60 7.03
N HIS A 253 -10.17 11.23 6.68
CA HIS A 253 -9.78 11.41 5.27
C HIS A 253 -9.48 10.07 4.61
N LEU A 254 -8.88 9.14 5.34
CA LEU A 254 -8.58 7.80 4.84
C LEU A 254 -9.84 6.98 4.48
N ALA A 255 -10.99 7.26 5.10
CA ALA A 255 -12.21 6.49 4.88
C ALA A 255 -12.66 6.47 3.41
N GLY A 256 -12.69 7.61 2.76
CA GLY A 256 -13.07 7.72 1.33
C GLY A 256 -12.09 6.98 0.42
N TRP A 257 -10.81 7.04 0.72
CA TRP A 257 -9.75 6.41 -0.08
C TRP A 257 -9.68 4.90 0.13
N THR A 258 -9.88 4.42 1.35
CA THR A 258 -9.99 2.99 1.60
C THR A 258 -11.13 2.36 0.79
N MET A 259 -12.26 3.06 0.71
CA MET A 259 -13.38 2.64 -0.13
C MET A 259 -13.04 2.66 -1.62
N ALA A 260 -12.30 3.67 -2.08
CA ALA A 260 -11.84 3.75 -3.46
C ALA A 260 -10.85 2.63 -3.79
N SER A 261 -9.91 2.36 -2.88
CA SER A 261 -8.95 1.27 -2.99
C SER A 261 -9.64 -0.09 -3.07
N SER A 262 -10.61 -0.34 -2.20
CA SER A 262 -11.41 -1.57 -2.21
C SER A 262 -12.15 -1.77 -3.54
N ASN A 263 -12.76 -0.70 -4.05
CA ASN A 263 -13.41 -0.75 -5.36
C ASN A 263 -12.43 -1.07 -6.48
N SER A 264 -11.22 -0.49 -6.45
CA SER A 264 -10.17 -0.71 -7.45
C SER A 264 -9.65 -2.15 -7.43
N ILE A 265 -9.50 -2.74 -6.24
CA ILE A 265 -9.06 -4.13 -6.10
C ILE A 265 -10.10 -5.10 -6.63
N ILE A 266 -11.37 -4.94 -6.24
CA ILE A 266 -12.46 -5.81 -6.70
C ILE A 266 -12.63 -5.70 -8.22
N GLU A 267 -12.57 -4.49 -8.80
CA GLU A 267 -12.59 -4.31 -10.25
C GLU A 267 -11.45 -5.06 -10.93
N TYR A 268 -10.26 -4.94 -10.39
CA TYR A 268 -9.09 -5.63 -10.93
C TYR A 268 -9.26 -7.15 -10.91
N PHE A 269 -9.73 -7.72 -9.79
CA PHE A 269 -9.96 -9.17 -9.68
C PHE A 269 -10.98 -9.67 -10.70
N MET A 270 -12.08 -8.94 -10.85
CA MET A 270 -13.10 -9.29 -11.85
C MET A 270 -12.56 -9.22 -13.28
N ASP A 271 -11.81 -8.15 -13.61
CA ASP A 271 -11.24 -7.97 -14.94
C ASP A 271 -10.14 -9.01 -15.21
N TYR A 272 -9.31 -9.32 -14.20
CA TYR A 272 -8.30 -10.36 -14.29
C TYR A 272 -8.92 -11.73 -14.56
N ASN A 273 -9.95 -12.11 -13.77
CA ASN A 273 -10.63 -13.39 -13.94
C ASN A 273 -11.27 -13.50 -15.33
N LYS A 274 -11.90 -12.44 -15.79
CA LYS A 274 -12.46 -12.38 -17.14
C LYS A 274 -11.40 -12.53 -18.22
N LYS A 275 -10.27 -11.83 -18.10
CA LYS A 275 -9.14 -11.88 -19.04
C LYS A 275 -8.54 -13.29 -19.13
N HIS A 276 -8.52 -14.03 -18.00
CA HIS A 276 -7.90 -15.35 -17.88
C HIS A 276 -8.90 -16.53 -17.92
N GLY A 277 -10.19 -16.27 -18.11
CA GLY A 277 -11.23 -17.32 -18.20
C GLY A 277 -11.47 -18.04 -16.86
N LEU A 278 -11.32 -17.32 -15.75
CA LEU A 278 -11.49 -17.84 -14.37
C LEU A 278 -12.85 -17.49 -13.76
N GLU A 279 -13.78 -16.91 -14.54
CA GLU A 279 -15.06 -16.38 -14.06
C GLU A 279 -15.95 -17.43 -13.38
N ASP A 280 -15.86 -18.68 -13.82
CA ASP A 280 -16.67 -19.80 -13.28
C ASP A 280 -15.95 -20.55 -12.13
N GLN A 281 -14.76 -20.12 -11.73
CA GLN A 281 -14.03 -20.74 -10.64
C GLN A 281 -14.44 -20.11 -9.31
N GLU A 282 -14.66 -20.95 -8.31
CA GLU A 282 -14.86 -20.50 -6.94
C GLU A 282 -13.56 -19.93 -6.41
N ASP A 283 -13.45 -18.60 -6.42
CA ASP A 283 -12.23 -17.88 -6.05
C ASP A 283 -12.27 -17.51 -4.56
N GLU A 284 -11.73 -18.40 -3.73
CA GLU A 284 -11.64 -18.18 -2.29
C GLU A 284 -10.76 -16.98 -1.93
N ALA A 285 -9.71 -16.68 -2.72
CA ALA A 285 -8.89 -15.50 -2.50
C ALA A 285 -9.68 -14.22 -2.74
N MET A 286 -10.50 -14.19 -3.78
CA MET A 286 -11.39 -13.08 -4.08
C MET A 286 -12.47 -12.92 -2.99
N LYS A 287 -13.09 -14.00 -2.55
CA LYS A 287 -14.08 -13.97 -1.46
C LYS A 287 -13.48 -13.41 -0.18
N HIS A 288 -12.33 -13.93 0.22
CA HIS A 288 -11.62 -13.47 1.41
C HIS A 288 -11.26 -11.98 1.33
N GLU A 289 -10.78 -11.54 0.17
CA GLU A 289 -10.41 -10.14 -0.03
C GLU A 289 -11.62 -9.21 -0.02
N VAL A 290 -12.71 -9.57 -0.71
CA VAL A 290 -13.97 -8.82 -0.68
C VAL A 290 -14.48 -8.68 0.74
N LEU A 291 -14.37 -9.73 1.54
CA LEU A 291 -14.79 -9.74 2.93
C LEU A 291 -13.92 -8.81 3.79
N ASN A 292 -12.59 -8.92 3.69
CA ASN A 292 -11.65 -8.04 4.37
C ASN A 292 -11.87 -6.56 4.01
N MET A 293 -12.05 -6.28 2.72
CA MET A 293 -12.32 -4.94 2.22
C MET A 293 -13.63 -4.38 2.78
N THR A 294 -14.66 -5.21 2.84
CA THR A 294 -15.97 -4.79 3.36
C THR A 294 -15.87 -4.40 4.83
N VAL A 295 -15.15 -5.18 5.64
CA VAL A 295 -14.96 -4.89 7.06
C VAL A 295 -14.12 -3.63 7.26
N TYR A 296 -13.02 -3.51 6.52
CA TYR A 296 -12.12 -2.37 6.66
C TYR A 296 -12.78 -1.07 6.19
N ALA A 297 -13.48 -1.12 5.06
CA ALA A 297 -14.29 -0.03 4.55
C ALA A 297 -15.33 0.44 5.57
N PHE A 298 -15.95 -0.52 6.22
CA PHE A 298 -16.96 -0.30 7.22
C PHE A 298 -16.40 0.36 8.49
N TYR A 299 -15.26 -0.11 8.96
CA TYR A 299 -14.55 0.51 10.07
C TYR A 299 -14.29 2.00 9.80
N ASN A 300 -13.71 2.32 8.66
CA ASN A 300 -13.41 3.71 8.34
C ASN A 300 -14.67 4.58 8.21
N PHE A 301 -15.77 4.01 7.71
CA PHE A 301 -17.04 4.72 7.65
C PHE A 301 -17.59 5.06 9.05
N LEU A 302 -17.56 4.10 9.97
CA LEU A 302 -17.98 4.35 11.36
C LEU A 302 -17.06 5.31 12.08
N HIS A 303 -15.75 5.17 11.85
CA HIS A 303 -14.77 6.10 12.41
C HIS A 303 -15.06 7.53 11.97
N PHE A 304 -15.34 7.72 10.67
CA PHE A 304 -15.74 9.02 10.14
C PHE A 304 -16.99 9.58 10.84
N LEU A 305 -18.07 8.80 10.93
CA LEU A 305 -19.31 9.24 11.57
C LEU A 305 -19.09 9.59 13.04
N ARG A 306 -18.29 8.80 13.74
CA ARG A 306 -17.93 9.03 15.15
C ARG A 306 -17.16 10.33 15.34
N GLU A 307 -16.12 10.56 14.54
CA GLU A 307 -15.33 11.78 14.62
C GLU A 307 -16.20 13.02 14.40
N VAL A 308 -17.07 13.00 13.39
CA VAL A 308 -18.00 14.09 13.11
C VAL A 308 -19.02 14.30 14.24
N ALA A 309 -19.42 13.22 14.93
CA ALA A 309 -20.42 13.29 16.01
C ALA A 309 -19.83 13.71 17.36
N SER A 310 -18.60 13.31 17.68
CA SER A 310 -18.05 13.39 19.03
C SER A 310 -16.93 14.43 19.21
N THR A 311 -16.49 15.07 18.14
CA THR A 311 -15.45 16.10 18.18
C THR A 311 -15.89 17.40 17.51
N ASP A 312 -15.09 18.45 17.66
CA ASP A 312 -15.26 19.71 16.92
C ASP A 312 -14.76 19.60 15.46
N TYR A 313 -14.49 18.39 14.99
CA TYR A 313 -14.01 18.15 13.64
C TYR A 313 -15.08 18.50 12.60
N GLU A 314 -14.70 19.38 11.71
CA GLU A 314 -15.49 19.71 10.52
C GLU A 314 -14.86 19.03 9.29
N PRO A 315 -15.40 17.86 8.84
CA PRO A 315 -14.90 17.19 7.65
C PRO A 315 -15.08 18.08 6.42
N LEU A 316 -14.24 17.88 5.41
CA LEU A 316 -14.45 18.52 4.12
C LEU A 316 -15.69 17.91 3.45
N GLU A 317 -16.46 18.73 2.76
CA GLU A 317 -17.60 18.24 1.94
C GLU A 317 -17.13 17.20 0.91
N ALA A 318 -15.92 17.40 0.36
CA ALA A 318 -15.29 16.47 -0.57
C ALA A 318 -15.03 15.08 0.04
N ASP A 319 -14.69 14.99 1.33
CA ASP A 319 -14.47 13.71 2.01
C ASP A 319 -15.77 12.92 2.14
N TRP A 320 -16.85 13.61 2.51
CA TRP A 320 -18.18 12.99 2.56
C TRP A 320 -18.65 12.51 1.18
N GLU A 321 -18.46 13.33 0.16
CA GLU A 321 -18.84 12.96 -1.21
C GLU A 321 -18.03 11.78 -1.71
N ALA A 322 -16.71 11.77 -1.51
CA ALA A 322 -15.86 10.63 -1.88
C ALA A 322 -16.29 9.36 -1.14
N LEU A 323 -16.55 9.45 0.16
CA LEU A 323 -16.98 8.31 0.96
C LEU A 323 -18.31 7.74 0.44
N ARG A 324 -19.37 8.57 0.33
CA ARG A 324 -20.69 8.08 -0.08
C ARG A 324 -20.73 7.54 -1.51
N VAL A 325 -19.97 8.12 -2.44
CA VAL A 325 -19.88 7.64 -3.82
C VAL A 325 -19.20 6.29 -3.87
N ASN A 326 -18.09 6.14 -3.18
CA ASN A 326 -17.34 4.87 -3.15
C ASN A 326 -18.08 3.76 -2.42
N VAL A 327 -18.78 4.08 -1.33
CA VAL A 327 -19.68 3.12 -0.66
C VAL A 327 -20.80 2.65 -1.57
N LYS A 328 -21.43 3.56 -2.33
CA LYS A 328 -22.47 3.18 -3.29
C LYS A 328 -21.93 2.26 -4.39
N LYS A 329 -20.72 2.53 -4.88
CA LYS A 329 -20.04 1.68 -5.87
C LYS A 329 -19.75 0.28 -5.29
N LEU A 330 -19.15 0.22 -4.09
CA LEU A 330 -18.84 -1.03 -3.41
C LEU A 330 -20.10 -1.87 -3.19
N LYS A 331 -21.17 -1.24 -2.67
CA LYS A 331 -22.46 -1.90 -2.48
C LYS A 331 -23.00 -2.51 -3.76
N LYS A 332 -22.92 -1.81 -4.89
CA LYS A 332 -23.37 -2.35 -6.17
C LYS A 332 -22.55 -3.55 -6.59
N LYS A 333 -21.23 -3.48 -6.49
CA LYS A 333 -20.34 -4.59 -6.86
C LYS A 333 -20.53 -5.83 -5.99
N LEU A 334 -20.61 -5.65 -4.67
CA LEU A 334 -20.83 -6.75 -3.75
C LEU A 334 -22.15 -7.49 -4.05
N LYS A 335 -23.20 -6.77 -4.47
CA LYS A 335 -24.47 -7.38 -4.87
C LYS A 335 -24.32 -8.23 -6.13
N ASP A 336 -23.48 -7.78 -7.06
CA ASP A 336 -23.28 -8.49 -8.33
C ASP A 336 -22.31 -9.68 -8.17
N VAL A 337 -21.44 -9.68 -7.14
CA VAL A 337 -20.36 -10.66 -7.00
C VAL A 337 -20.75 -11.84 -6.10
N PHE A 338 -21.27 -11.68 -4.87
CA PHE A 338 -21.46 -12.80 -3.94
C PHE A 338 -22.37 -12.51 -2.75
N TRP A 339 -23.17 -11.47 -2.78
CA TRP A 339 -23.83 -10.99 -1.57
C TRP A 339 -24.76 -12.01 -0.90
N ASP A 340 -25.41 -12.86 -1.68
CA ASP A 340 -26.34 -13.87 -1.15
C ASP A 340 -25.59 -15.08 -0.56
N GLU A 341 -24.29 -15.21 -0.81
CA GLU A 341 -23.42 -16.31 -0.38
C GLU A 341 -22.45 -15.94 0.76
N ILE A 342 -22.25 -14.66 1.05
CA ILE A 342 -21.50 -14.23 2.24
C ILE A 342 -22.36 -14.53 3.46
N VAL A 343 -22.27 -15.78 3.90
CA VAL A 343 -23.01 -16.32 5.03
C VAL A 343 -22.50 -15.69 6.32
N TYR A 344 -23.38 -15.47 7.27
CA TYR A 344 -23.06 -14.95 8.61
C TYR A 344 -21.91 -15.68 9.32
N SER A 345 -21.65 -16.96 8.99
CA SER A 345 -20.53 -17.73 9.52
C SER A 345 -19.18 -17.20 9.07
N ASP A 346 -19.04 -16.78 7.82
CA ASP A 346 -17.77 -16.28 7.29
C ASP A 346 -17.39 -14.91 7.90
N ILE A 347 -18.40 -14.11 8.19
CA ILE A 347 -18.22 -12.83 8.89
C ILE A 347 -17.87 -13.08 10.37
N GLU A 348 -18.50 -14.04 11.04
CA GLU A 348 -18.15 -14.43 12.41
C GLU A 348 -16.72 -14.97 12.49
N ASP A 349 -16.32 -15.83 11.56
CA ASP A 349 -14.96 -16.39 11.50
C ASP A 349 -13.91 -15.31 11.21
N MET A 350 -14.24 -14.38 10.34
CA MET A 350 -13.35 -13.29 10.04
C MET A 350 -13.21 -12.29 11.21
N LEU A 351 -14.30 -11.95 11.88
CA LEU A 351 -14.27 -11.16 13.11
C LEU A 351 -13.45 -11.86 14.18
N TYR A 352 -13.56 -13.19 14.29
CA TYR A 352 -12.75 -13.99 15.18
C TYR A 352 -11.26 -13.90 14.79
N ASN A 353 -10.90 -14.06 13.53
CA ASN A 353 -9.53 -13.99 13.07
C ASN A 353 -8.94 -12.58 13.26
N VAL A 354 -9.68 -11.55 12.95
CA VAL A 354 -9.26 -10.17 13.18
C VAL A 354 -9.09 -9.89 14.68
N HIS A 355 -9.97 -10.40 15.53
CA HIS A 355 -9.90 -10.24 16.98
C HIS A 355 -8.69 -10.97 17.60
N HIS A 356 -8.33 -12.14 17.08
CA HIS A 356 -7.28 -13.01 17.67
C HIS A 356 -5.91 -12.85 17.04
N HIS A 357 -5.80 -12.36 15.81
CA HIS A 357 -4.55 -12.32 15.06
C HIS A 357 -4.07 -10.92 14.68
N SER A 358 -4.88 -9.88 14.91
CA SER A 358 -4.43 -8.51 14.66
C SER A 358 -3.90 -7.86 15.94
N ASP A 359 -2.81 -7.13 15.84
CA ASP A 359 -2.33 -6.20 16.88
C ASP A 359 -3.30 -5.03 17.11
N ILE A 360 -4.31 -4.89 16.26
CA ILE A 360 -5.38 -3.93 16.41
C ILE A 360 -6.26 -4.42 17.55
N GLN A 361 -6.22 -3.74 18.68
CA GLN A 361 -7.14 -3.96 19.78
C GLN A 361 -8.55 -3.50 19.38
N PHE A 362 -9.29 -4.38 18.72
CA PHE A 362 -10.72 -4.16 18.57
C PHE A 362 -11.35 -4.22 19.96
N THR A 363 -11.83 -3.09 20.42
CA THR A 363 -12.57 -3.05 21.68
C THR A 363 -13.89 -3.81 21.54
N GLU A 364 -14.41 -4.35 22.64
CA GLU A 364 -15.74 -5.02 22.64
C GLU A 364 -16.82 -4.14 22.01
N SER A 365 -16.71 -2.82 22.15
CA SER A 365 -17.58 -1.84 21.51
C SER A 365 -17.57 -1.91 20.01
N TRP A 366 -16.40 -2.12 19.43
CA TRP A 366 -16.22 -2.13 18.01
C TRP A 366 -16.88 -3.35 17.34
N LEU A 367 -16.64 -4.53 17.91
CA LEU A 367 -17.34 -5.75 17.51
C LEU A 367 -18.86 -5.60 17.66
N GLY A 368 -19.28 -4.80 18.66
CA GLY A 368 -20.64 -4.42 18.92
C GLY A 368 -21.33 -3.69 17.83
N THR A 369 -20.75 -2.60 17.51
CA THR A 369 -21.21 -1.72 16.47
C THR A 369 -21.26 -2.45 15.13
N PHE A 370 -20.26 -3.26 14.83
CA PHE A 370 -20.17 -4.01 13.60
C PHE A 370 -21.30 -5.06 13.47
N ASN A 371 -21.57 -5.83 14.52
CA ASN A 371 -22.61 -6.86 14.49
C ASN A 371 -24.03 -6.26 14.47
N ASP A 372 -24.25 -5.15 15.16
CA ASP A 372 -25.49 -4.37 15.06
C ASP A 372 -25.71 -3.85 13.64
N PHE A 373 -24.66 -3.42 13.01
CA PHE A 373 -24.67 -2.91 11.67
C PHE A 373 -24.99 -4.00 10.64
N ILE A 374 -24.39 -5.18 10.74
CA ILE A 374 -24.70 -6.33 9.89
C ILE A 374 -26.12 -6.80 10.16
N ASN A 375 -26.47 -7.08 11.41
CA ASN A 375 -27.75 -7.66 11.79
C ASN A 375 -28.94 -6.72 11.60
N LYS A 376 -28.77 -5.43 11.87
CA LYS A 376 -29.83 -4.45 11.65
C LYS A 376 -29.91 -3.98 10.21
N GLY A 377 -28.96 -4.39 9.36
CA GLY A 377 -28.88 -3.95 7.98
C GLY A 377 -28.79 -2.43 7.86
N PHE A 378 -28.17 -1.80 8.87
CA PHE A 378 -28.08 -0.34 8.98
C PHE A 378 -27.45 0.28 7.74
N TRP A 379 -26.47 -0.35 7.23
CA TRP A 379 -25.72 0.08 6.05
C TRP A 379 -26.42 -0.27 4.72
N TRP A 380 -27.10 -1.41 4.67
CA TRP A 380 -27.78 -1.85 3.47
C TRP A 380 -29.22 -1.36 3.37
N LYS A 381 -29.93 -1.29 4.49
CA LYS A 381 -31.36 -0.99 4.52
C LYS A 381 -31.68 0.47 4.71
N LYS A 382 -30.83 1.26 5.35
CA LYS A 382 -31.00 2.72 5.38
C LYS A 382 -30.46 3.32 4.08
N LYS A 383 -31.29 3.28 3.04
CA LYS A 383 -31.11 4.02 1.80
C LYS A 383 -30.77 5.50 2.04
N ASP A 384 -31.21 6.00 3.18
CA ASP A 384 -31.30 7.42 3.47
C ASP A 384 -29.96 8.04 3.88
N LEU A 385 -29.05 7.32 4.56
CA LEU A 385 -27.79 7.91 5.04
C LEU A 385 -26.86 8.29 3.89
N LEU A 386 -26.69 7.41 2.92
CA LEU A 386 -25.83 7.67 1.76
C LEU A 386 -26.46 8.66 0.74
N ASP A 387 -27.75 8.99 0.91
CA ASP A 387 -28.43 9.97 0.11
C ASP A 387 -28.47 11.37 0.75
N LEU A 388 -27.98 11.48 2.00
CA LEU A 388 -27.85 12.76 2.68
C LEU A 388 -26.78 13.61 2.00
N ASP A 389 -27.07 14.89 1.83
CA ASP A 389 -26.04 15.87 1.54
C ASP A 389 -25.13 16.09 2.77
N TYR A 390 -24.07 16.85 2.59
CA TYR A 390 -23.09 17.12 3.66
C TYR A 390 -23.74 17.75 4.91
N LYS A 391 -24.64 18.72 4.73
CA LYS A 391 -25.32 19.39 5.84
C LYS A 391 -26.26 18.45 6.59
N GLN A 392 -27.02 17.66 5.85
CA GLN A 392 -27.93 16.66 6.42
C GLN A 392 -27.15 15.55 7.16
N MET A 393 -26.02 15.11 6.61
CA MET A 393 -25.13 14.16 7.27
C MET A 393 -24.63 14.70 8.62
N ARG A 394 -24.17 15.94 8.66
CA ARG A 394 -23.73 16.58 9.93
C ARG A 394 -24.84 16.62 10.98
N GLU A 395 -26.06 16.99 10.59
CA GLU A 395 -27.21 17.00 11.49
C GLU A 395 -27.56 15.58 11.97
N TYR A 396 -27.46 14.59 11.10
CA TYR A 396 -27.66 13.19 11.48
C TYR A 396 -26.61 12.73 12.52
N CYS A 397 -25.33 13.03 12.32
CA CYS A 397 -24.27 12.67 13.24
C CYS A 397 -24.52 13.23 14.68
N LYS A 398 -25.12 14.41 14.81
CA LYS A 398 -25.50 14.97 16.12
C LYS A 398 -26.57 14.15 16.86
N THR A 399 -27.28 13.27 16.18
CA THR A 399 -28.28 12.38 16.77
C THR A 399 -27.73 11.03 17.20
N LEU A 400 -26.45 10.75 16.89
CA LEU A 400 -25.79 9.52 17.29
C LEU A 400 -25.37 9.58 18.75
N GLU A 401 -25.72 8.55 19.51
CA GLU A 401 -25.32 8.39 20.91
C GLU A 401 -24.11 7.45 20.98
N PHE A 402 -23.07 7.91 21.68
CA PHE A 402 -21.88 7.13 21.99
C PHE A 402 -21.75 7.01 23.51
N ASP A 403 -21.15 5.94 24.01
CA ASP A 403 -20.85 5.83 25.43
C ASP A 403 -19.81 6.90 25.86
N GLY A 404 -19.58 7.00 27.18
CA GLY A 404 -18.65 8.01 27.75
C GLY A 404 -17.20 7.85 27.30
N ALA A 405 -16.85 6.77 26.60
CA ALA A 405 -15.56 6.54 25.96
C ALA A 405 -15.59 6.83 24.45
N GLY A 406 -16.71 7.34 23.94
CA GLY A 406 -16.90 7.59 22.51
C GLY A 406 -17.24 6.34 21.70
N HIS A 407 -17.77 5.32 22.35
CA HIS A 407 -18.22 4.09 21.71
C HIS A 407 -19.74 4.04 21.63
N GLU A 408 -20.28 3.51 20.56
CA GLU A 408 -21.71 3.26 20.44
C GLU A 408 -22.17 2.19 21.47
N VAL A 409 -23.34 2.38 22.08
CA VAL A 409 -23.89 1.44 23.08
C VAL A 409 -24.16 0.08 22.46
N HIS A 410 -23.62 -0.97 23.07
CA HIS A 410 -23.65 -2.33 22.56
C HIS A 410 -25.02 -2.97 22.45
N SER A 411 -25.23 -3.72 21.38
CA SER A 411 -26.36 -4.64 21.34
C SER A 411 -26.13 -5.86 22.26
N PRO A 412 -27.19 -6.41 22.86
CA PRO A 412 -27.10 -7.63 23.64
C PRO A 412 -26.51 -8.84 22.89
N GLN A 413 -26.65 -8.87 21.56
CA GLN A 413 -26.15 -9.95 20.70
C GLN A 413 -24.62 -9.95 20.62
N VAL A 414 -24.01 -8.80 20.62
CA VAL A 414 -22.56 -8.63 20.60
C VAL A 414 -21.94 -8.99 21.93
N VAL A 415 -22.55 -8.53 23.03
CA VAL A 415 -22.12 -8.95 24.36
C VAL A 415 -22.18 -10.48 24.49
N ALA A 416 -23.19 -11.11 23.89
CA ALA A 416 -23.31 -12.56 23.84
C ALA A 416 -22.24 -13.21 22.94
N TRP A 417 -21.87 -12.57 21.81
CA TRP A 417 -20.83 -13.07 20.93
C TRP A 417 -19.44 -12.98 21.59
N VAL A 418 -19.07 -11.83 22.15
CA VAL A 418 -17.80 -11.64 22.87
C VAL A 418 -17.66 -12.62 24.04
N LYS A 419 -18.73 -12.89 24.77
CA LYS A 419 -18.73 -13.91 25.84
C LYS A 419 -18.50 -15.34 25.35
N ARG A 420 -18.97 -15.66 24.14
CA ARG A 420 -18.76 -16.98 23.52
C ARG A 420 -17.35 -17.14 22.94
N HIS A 421 -16.69 -16.03 22.59
CA HIS A 421 -15.37 -15.99 21.97
C HIS A 421 -14.39 -15.17 22.83
N PRO A 422 -14.06 -15.64 24.05
CA PRO A 422 -13.11 -14.94 24.91
C PRO A 422 -11.72 -14.92 24.23
N ARG A 423 -11.01 -13.80 24.40
CA ARG A 423 -9.61 -13.74 23.97
C ARG A 423 -8.83 -14.89 24.60
N PRO A 424 -8.01 -15.64 23.84
CA PRO A 424 -7.02 -16.49 24.46
C PRO A 424 -6.13 -15.61 25.33
N ASP A 425 -5.96 -16.00 26.60
CA ASP A 425 -5.05 -15.32 27.50
C ASP A 425 -3.69 -15.20 26.80
N LYS A 426 -3.16 -13.99 26.68
CA LYS A 426 -1.80 -13.80 26.22
C LYS A 426 -0.94 -14.59 27.22
N GLU A 427 -0.39 -15.70 26.79
CA GLU A 427 0.64 -16.39 27.56
C GLU A 427 1.71 -15.36 27.90
N SER A 428 1.84 -15.09 29.19
CA SER A 428 2.74 -14.13 29.82
C SER A 428 4.21 -14.51 29.64
#